data_8d34c6faf82caf20fbb756403fc94f8b
#
_entry.id   8d34c6faf82caf20fbb756403fc94f8b
#
_cell.length_a   1.000
_cell.length_b   1.000
_cell.length_c   1.000
_cell.angle_alpha   90.00
_cell.angle_beta   90.00
_cell.angle_gamma   90.00
#
_symmetry.space_group_name_H-M   'P 1'
#
loop_
_entity.id
_entity.type
_entity.pdbx_description
1 polymer ?
#
loop_
_entity_poly.entity_id
_entity_poly.type
_entity_poly.pdbx_seq_one_letter_code
_entity_poly.pdbx_strand_id
1 'polypeptide(L)'
;MVSEINLSSGQPMQSAAKAPYLATFRVRYMGIKKLEEEACKMQFENNQNNKKEDGNNANDNNINASKNDTWKSAIFKVGDDCRQDMLALQIMELFKYIYKNNGLDLYLFPYKVVATMPGVSFSLS
;
A
#
# COMPACT_ATOMS: atom_id res chain seq x y z
N MET A 1 6.67 3.20 -4.01
CA MET A 1 7.36 1.92 -3.73
C MET A 1 7.24 1.61 -2.24
N VAL A 2 6.97 0.37 -1.87
CA VAL A 2 7.06 -0.08 -0.46
C VAL A 2 8.52 -0.41 -0.19
N SER A 3 9.12 0.23 0.82
CA SER A 3 10.52 0.03 1.19
C SER A 3 10.69 -0.87 2.41
N GLU A 4 9.68 -0.95 3.26
CA GLU A 4 9.75 -1.72 4.51
C GLU A 4 8.33 -2.07 4.99
N ILE A 5 8.19 -3.23 5.64
CA ILE A 5 6.97 -3.65 6.32
C ILE A 5 7.24 -3.69 7.82
N ASN A 6 6.39 -3.02 8.59
CA ASN A 6 6.47 -3.11 10.04
C ASN A 6 5.86 -4.44 10.52
N LEU A 7 6.70 -5.43 10.78
CA LEU A 7 6.28 -6.77 11.19
C LEU A 7 5.55 -6.81 12.53
N SER A 8 5.77 -5.83 13.40
CA SER A 8 5.09 -5.72 14.69
C SER A 8 3.72 -5.02 14.61
N SER A 9 3.37 -4.41 13.47
CA SER A 9 2.11 -3.68 13.30
C SER A 9 0.94 -4.57 12.90
N GLY A 10 1.18 -5.84 12.59
CA GLY A 10 0.16 -6.78 12.16
C GLY A 10 -0.89 -7.04 13.23
N GLN A 11 -2.12 -6.57 13.02
CA GLN A 11 -3.24 -6.79 13.94
C GLN A 11 -4.44 -7.37 13.20
N PRO A 12 -4.96 -8.54 13.65
CA PRO A 12 -6.24 -9.01 13.19
C PRO A 12 -7.34 -8.08 13.73
N MET A 13 -8.28 -7.71 12.88
CA MET A 13 -9.41 -6.88 13.25
C MET A 13 -10.65 -7.77 13.38
N GLN A 14 -11.48 -7.49 14.38
CA GLN A 14 -12.76 -8.19 14.51
C GLN A 14 -13.75 -7.71 13.46
N SER A 15 -14.32 -8.65 12.71
CA SER A 15 -15.41 -8.42 11.76
C SER A 15 -16.42 -9.53 11.91
N ALA A 16 -17.69 -9.25 11.59
CA ALA A 16 -18.80 -10.19 11.79
C ALA A 16 -18.65 -11.51 11.01
N ALA A 17 -17.96 -11.51 9.88
CA ALA A 17 -17.85 -12.67 9.00
C ALA A 17 -16.42 -13.10 8.67
N LYS A 18 -15.44 -12.24 8.82
CA LYS A 18 -14.04 -12.49 8.39
C LYS A 18 -13.09 -11.66 9.24
N ALA A 19 -11.82 -12.06 9.30
CA ALA A 19 -10.79 -11.37 10.05
C ALA A 19 -9.94 -10.47 9.11
N PRO A 20 -10.29 -9.18 8.93
CA PRO A 20 -9.43 -8.26 8.23
C PRO A 20 -8.11 -8.10 8.98
N TYR A 21 -7.06 -7.81 8.25
CA TYR A 21 -5.73 -7.68 8.80
C TYR A 21 -5.18 -6.28 8.52
N LEU A 22 -4.81 -5.56 9.58
CA LEU A 22 -4.14 -4.27 9.47
C LEU A 22 -2.63 -4.48 9.37
N ALA A 23 -2.00 -3.88 8.38
CA ALA A 23 -0.54 -3.83 8.26
C ALA A 23 -0.07 -2.41 7.96
N THR A 24 1.11 -2.07 8.45
CA THR A 24 1.74 -0.76 8.23
C THR A 24 3.06 -0.93 7.50
N PHE A 25 3.27 -0.10 6.48
CA PHE A 25 4.49 -0.14 5.67
C PHE A 25 5.03 1.25 5.44
N ARG A 26 6.33 1.31 5.22
CA ARG A 26 7.00 2.52 4.77
C ARG A 26 6.88 2.64 3.25
N VAL A 27 6.31 3.74 2.81
CA VAL A 27 6.10 4.05 1.39
C VAL A 27 6.99 5.21 0.99
N ARG A 28 7.75 4.99 -0.07
CA ARG A 28 8.56 6.04 -0.71
C ARG A 28 7.84 6.54 -1.94
N TYR A 29 7.58 7.84 -1.98
CA TYR A 29 7.06 8.50 -3.17
C TYR A 29 8.22 8.84 -4.11
N MET A 30 8.18 8.28 -5.31
CA MET A 30 9.19 8.54 -6.34
C MET A 30 8.53 8.69 -7.71
N GLY A 31 9.17 9.46 -8.59
CA GLY A 31 8.71 9.58 -9.97
C GLY A 31 8.89 8.26 -10.74
N ILE A 32 8.15 8.09 -11.82
CA ILE A 32 8.14 6.87 -12.65
C ILE A 32 9.55 6.49 -13.08
N LYS A 33 10.37 7.44 -13.54
CA LYS A 33 11.77 7.19 -13.98
C LYS A 33 12.63 6.57 -12.88
N LYS A 34 12.54 7.10 -11.64
CA LYS A 34 13.28 6.55 -10.51
C LYS A 34 12.80 5.16 -10.10
N LEU A 35 11.49 4.92 -10.24
CA LEU A 35 10.90 3.61 -9.97
C LEU A 35 11.41 2.56 -10.96
N GLU A 36 11.49 2.90 -12.24
CA GLU A 36 12.04 2.04 -13.30
C GLU A 36 13.54 1.75 -13.07
N GLU A 37 14.34 2.77 -12.73
CA GLU A 37 15.75 2.60 -12.40
C GLU A 37 15.97 1.66 -11.21
N GLU A 38 15.20 1.81 -10.13
CA GLU A 38 15.31 0.91 -8.97
C GLU A 38 14.81 -0.49 -9.28
N ALA A 39 13.73 -0.64 -10.06
CA ALA A 39 13.25 -1.95 -10.49
C ALA A 39 14.30 -2.69 -11.33
N CYS A 40 14.97 -2.00 -12.25
CA CYS A 40 16.09 -2.55 -13.00
C CYS A 40 17.23 -3.01 -12.08
N LYS A 41 17.63 -2.20 -11.11
CA LYS A 41 18.70 -2.56 -10.15
C LYS A 41 18.36 -3.84 -9.39
N MET A 42 17.15 -3.95 -8.85
CA MET A 42 16.69 -5.14 -8.13
C MET A 42 16.70 -6.41 -9.00
N GLN A 43 16.36 -6.28 -10.29
CA GLN A 43 16.42 -7.42 -11.22
C GLN A 43 17.87 -7.87 -11.48
N PHE A 44 18.81 -6.93 -11.59
CA PHE A 44 20.22 -7.25 -11.75
C PHE A 44 20.82 -7.92 -10.52
N GLU A 45 20.50 -7.45 -9.32
CA GLU A 45 20.95 -8.01 -8.05
C GLU A 45 20.41 -9.44 -7.83
N ASN A 46 19.13 -9.68 -8.11
CA ASN A 46 18.53 -11.01 -8.02
C ASN A 46 19.16 -12.01 -8.99
N ASN A 47 19.55 -11.59 -10.19
CA ASN A 47 20.23 -12.44 -11.16
C ASN A 47 21.67 -12.77 -10.77
N GLN A 48 22.32 -11.96 -9.94
CA GLN A 48 23.67 -12.24 -9.43
C GLN A 48 23.64 -13.16 -8.20
N ASN A 49 22.63 -13.04 -7.35
CA ASN A 49 22.49 -13.88 -6.14
C ASN A 49 22.11 -15.33 -6.47
N ASN A 50 21.48 -15.60 -7.60
CA ASN A 50 21.21 -16.98 -8.07
C ASN A 50 22.49 -17.73 -8.53
N LYS A 51 23.68 -17.13 -8.47
CA LYS A 51 24.99 -17.74 -8.83
C LYS A 51 25.93 -17.96 -7.65
N LYS A 52 25.51 -17.66 -6.42
CA LYS A 52 26.33 -17.88 -5.22
C LYS A 52 25.49 -18.55 -4.14
N GLU A 53 25.47 -19.85 -4.12
CA GLU A 53 25.24 -20.62 -2.89
C GLU A 53 26.57 -20.60 -2.10
N ASP A 54 26.43 -20.44 -0.78
CA ASP A 54 27.43 -20.45 0.30
C ASP A 54 28.02 -19.08 0.70
N GLY A 55 27.63 -18.67 1.89
CA GLY A 55 28.31 -17.64 2.66
C GLY A 55 27.38 -16.76 3.51
N ASN A 56 27.22 -17.13 4.79
CA ASN A 56 26.67 -16.27 5.84
C ASN A 56 27.25 -14.86 5.77
N ASN A 57 26.39 -13.86 5.55
CA ASN A 57 26.63 -12.50 6.02
C ASN A 57 25.29 -11.82 6.22
N ALA A 58 24.88 -11.74 7.48
CA ALA A 58 23.88 -10.79 7.94
C ALA A 58 24.49 -9.38 7.80
N ASN A 59 24.27 -8.75 6.66
CA ASN A 59 24.52 -7.33 6.52
C ASN A 59 23.25 -6.58 6.92
N ASP A 60 23.36 -5.97 8.08
CA ASP A 60 22.50 -4.93 8.61
C ASP A 60 22.43 -3.79 7.56
N ASN A 61 21.47 -3.87 6.67
CA ASN A 61 21.19 -2.81 5.71
C ASN A 61 20.58 -1.64 6.48
N ASN A 62 21.43 -0.75 6.91
CA ASN A 62 21.10 0.58 7.40
C ASN A 62 20.39 1.34 6.27
N ILE A 63 19.06 1.13 6.17
CA ILE A 63 18.20 1.81 5.21
C ILE A 63 18.12 3.26 5.67
N ASN A 64 18.98 4.11 5.13
CA ASN A 64 18.91 5.55 5.36
C ASN A 64 17.50 6.03 4.99
N ALA A 65 16.72 6.40 6.01
CA ALA A 65 15.39 6.94 5.85
C ALA A 65 15.49 8.21 4.97
N SER A 66 15.00 8.11 3.75
CA SER A 66 14.93 9.26 2.84
C SER A 66 13.88 10.23 3.37
N LYS A 67 14.10 11.55 3.22
CA LYS A 67 13.15 12.61 3.61
C LYS A 67 11.73 12.45 3.03
N ASN A 68 11.55 11.58 2.05
CA ASN A 68 10.28 11.34 1.36
C ASN A 68 9.57 10.03 1.78
N ASP A 69 10.04 9.39 2.83
CA ASP A 69 9.43 8.15 3.31
C ASP A 69 8.31 8.47 4.29
N THR A 70 7.15 7.85 4.08
CA THR A 70 5.97 8.02 4.93
C THR A 70 5.41 6.66 5.31
N TRP A 71 5.04 6.49 6.58
CA TRP A 71 4.32 5.31 7.03
C TRP A 71 2.86 5.38 6.57
N LYS A 72 2.38 4.30 5.99
CA LYS A 72 1.00 4.12 5.56
C LYS A 72 0.47 2.80 6.09
N SER A 73 -0.80 2.81 6.46
CA SER A 73 -1.49 1.61 6.91
C SER A 73 -2.52 1.17 5.87
N ALA A 74 -2.69 -0.14 5.74
CA ALA A 74 -3.75 -0.71 4.93
C ALA A 74 -4.43 -1.87 5.64
N ILE A 75 -5.72 -1.98 5.41
CA ILE A 75 -6.55 -3.09 5.88
C ILE A 75 -6.71 -4.07 4.73
N PHE A 76 -6.24 -5.28 4.91
CA PHE A 76 -6.40 -6.38 3.96
C PHE A 76 -7.63 -7.21 4.31
N LYS A 77 -8.47 -7.48 3.31
CA LYS A 77 -9.65 -8.32 3.44
C LYS A 77 -9.58 -9.47 2.43
N VAL A 78 -9.86 -10.68 2.89
CA VAL A 78 -9.93 -11.87 2.05
C VAL A 78 -11.38 -12.39 2.05
N GLY A 79 -11.90 -12.66 0.86
CA GLY A 79 -13.23 -13.20 0.65
C GLY A 79 -14.36 -12.16 0.63
N ASP A 80 -14.06 -10.86 0.62
CA ASP A 80 -15.04 -9.79 0.46
C ASP A 80 -15.04 -9.26 -0.98
N ASP A 81 -16.23 -9.03 -1.53
CA ASP A 81 -16.38 -8.35 -2.80
C ASP A 81 -16.50 -6.86 -2.58
N CYS A 82 -15.40 -6.14 -2.77
CA CYS A 82 -15.32 -4.69 -2.56
C CYS A 82 -15.67 -3.85 -3.80
N ARG A 83 -16.24 -4.44 -4.85
CA ARG A 83 -16.62 -3.68 -6.07
C ARG A 83 -17.68 -2.63 -5.80
N GLN A 84 -18.66 -2.96 -4.93
CA GLN A 84 -19.69 -1.99 -4.53
C GLN A 84 -19.08 -0.85 -3.69
N ASP A 85 -18.18 -1.17 -2.78
CA ASP A 85 -17.47 -0.16 -1.98
C ASP A 85 -16.63 0.77 -2.87
N MET A 86 -15.94 0.22 -3.87
CA MET A 86 -15.18 1.01 -4.85
C MET A 86 -16.07 1.97 -5.62
N LEU A 87 -17.24 1.51 -6.08
CA LEU A 87 -18.21 2.37 -6.78
C LEU A 87 -18.74 3.49 -5.86
N ALA A 88 -19.14 3.15 -4.64
CA ALA A 88 -19.62 4.12 -3.67
C ALA A 88 -18.57 5.20 -3.37
N LEU A 89 -17.30 4.80 -3.21
CA LEU A 89 -16.19 5.72 -2.96
C LEU A 89 -15.92 6.65 -4.16
N GLN A 90 -16.03 6.15 -5.39
CA GLN A 90 -15.93 6.98 -6.60
C GLN A 90 -17.06 8.03 -6.65
N ILE A 91 -18.28 7.65 -6.29
CA ILE A 91 -19.41 8.58 -6.21
C ILE A 91 -19.18 9.63 -5.10
N MET A 92 -18.66 9.24 -3.94
CA MET A 92 -18.29 10.18 -2.88
C MET A 92 -17.21 11.17 -3.34
N GLU A 93 -16.22 10.72 -4.11
CA GLU A 93 -15.17 11.58 -4.65
C GLU A 93 -15.74 12.59 -5.66
N LEU A 94 -16.71 12.16 -6.49
CA LEU A 94 -17.44 13.04 -7.39
C LEU A 94 -18.24 14.10 -6.62
N PHE A 95 -18.97 13.73 -5.56
CA PHE A 95 -19.68 14.69 -4.72
C PHE A 95 -18.71 15.68 -4.06
N LYS A 96 -17.59 15.21 -3.54
CA LYS A 96 -16.57 16.08 -2.97
C LYS A 96 -16.08 17.13 -3.98
N TYR A 97 -15.86 16.72 -5.22
CA TYR A 97 -15.48 17.61 -6.31
C TYR A 97 -16.57 18.65 -6.62
N ILE A 98 -17.85 18.18 -6.74
CA ILE A 98 -18.99 19.06 -7.00
C ILE A 98 -19.16 20.10 -5.87
N TYR A 99 -19.10 19.69 -4.61
CA TYR A 99 -19.23 20.58 -3.46
C TYR A 99 -18.14 21.65 -3.45
N LYS A 100 -16.90 21.22 -3.67
CA LYS A 100 -15.75 22.15 -3.76
C LYS A 100 -15.95 23.20 -4.85
N ASN A 101 -16.43 22.80 -6.03
CA ASN A 101 -16.65 23.72 -7.15
C ASN A 101 -17.81 24.69 -6.92
N ASN A 102 -18.76 24.34 -6.05
CA ASN A 102 -19.89 25.20 -5.69
C ASN A 102 -19.65 25.99 -4.39
N GLY A 103 -18.41 25.99 -3.86
CA GLY A 103 -18.07 26.72 -2.64
C GLY A 103 -18.65 26.12 -1.35
N LEU A 104 -19.09 24.86 -1.40
CA LEU A 104 -19.59 24.16 -0.22
C LEU A 104 -18.45 23.41 0.46
N ASP A 105 -18.08 23.83 1.66
CA ASP A 105 -17.06 23.16 2.48
C ASP A 105 -17.69 22.05 3.33
N LEU A 106 -18.06 20.95 2.68
CA LEU A 106 -18.61 19.76 3.32
C LEU A 106 -17.53 18.70 3.49
N TYR A 107 -17.42 18.16 4.70
CA TYR A 107 -16.46 17.11 5.00
C TYR A 107 -16.86 15.79 4.34
N LEU A 108 -16.06 15.37 3.35
CA LEU A 108 -16.11 14.04 2.75
C LEU A 108 -14.70 13.47 2.69
N PHE A 109 -14.53 12.27 3.25
CA PHE A 109 -13.26 11.57 3.27
C PHE A 109 -13.35 10.22 2.55
N PRO A 110 -13.34 10.18 1.21
CA PRO A 110 -13.27 8.93 0.46
C PRO A 110 -11.89 8.30 0.65
N TYR A 111 -11.84 7.15 1.32
CA TYR A 111 -10.64 6.34 1.40
C TYR A 111 -10.46 5.53 0.10
N LYS A 112 -9.28 4.96 -0.11
CA LYS A 112 -9.00 4.19 -1.32
C LYS A 112 -9.13 2.70 -1.07
N VAL A 113 -9.88 2.02 -1.93
CA VAL A 113 -10.00 0.57 -1.95
C VAL A 113 -9.44 0.05 -3.27
N VAL A 114 -8.63 -0.99 -3.20
CA VAL A 114 -8.08 -1.67 -4.38
C VAL A 114 -8.42 -3.14 -4.30
N ALA A 115 -9.15 -3.66 -5.27
CA ALA A 115 -9.37 -5.08 -5.46
C ALA A 115 -8.18 -5.66 -6.25
N THR A 116 -7.45 -6.60 -5.68
CA THR A 116 -6.28 -7.22 -6.31
C THR A 116 -6.65 -8.48 -7.10
N MET A 117 -7.67 -9.19 -6.63
CA MET A 117 -8.25 -10.36 -7.31
C MET A 117 -9.67 -10.59 -6.77
N PRO A 118 -10.48 -11.46 -7.39
CA PRO A 118 -11.80 -11.80 -6.86
C PRO A 118 -11.70 -12.25 -5.39
N GLY A 119 -12.39 -11.53 -4.51
CA GLY A 119 -12.41 -11.81 -3.08
C GLY A 119 -11.19 -11.36 -2.28
N VAL A 120 -10.27 -10.59 -2.85
CA VAL A 120 -9.14 -10.00 -2.12
C VAL A 120 -9.07 -8.51 -2.39
N SER A 121 -9.11 -7.72 -1.33
CA SER A 121 -9.02 -6.27 -1.42
C SER A 121 -8.19 -5.70 -0.28
N PHE A 122 -7.67 -4.50 -0.48
CA PHE A 122 -7.09 -3.71 0.60
C PHE A 122 -7.58 -2.27 0.54
N SER A 123 -7.73 -1.68 1.71
CA SER A 123 -8.13 -0.30 1.91
C SER A 123 -6.94 0.49 2.48
N LEU A 124 -6.65 1.63 1.87
CA LEU A 124 -5.58 2.55 2.27
C LEU A 124 -6.16 3.74 3.01
N SER A 125 -5.59 4.06 4.14
CA SER A 125 -5.86 5.28 4.91
C SER A 125 -4.72 6.29 4.77
#